data_ab30fef7c819b161dcf56e873413557f
#
_entry.id   ab30fef7c819b161dcf56e873413557f
#
_cell.length_a   1.000
_cell.length_b   1.000
_cell.length_c   1.000
_cell.angle_alpha   90.00
_cell.angle_beta   90.00
_cell.angle_gamma   90.00
#
_symmetry.space_group_name_H-M   'P 1'
#
loop_
_entity.id
_entity.type
_entity.pdbx_description
1 polymer ?
#
loop_
_entity_poly.entity_id
_entity_poly.type
_entity_poly.pdbx_seq_one_letter_code
_entity_poly.pdbx_strand_id
1 'polypeptide(L)'
;MPYSDLTLPKIQQEFSLKINEQVDFFANISEVTPSEFLKQTLQNNLPLALAINTEKARSEMIIAPILIEFRKILNNQISLFSGTEFNVDTTRRLNGTCDFLISLDPEQLFIKSPVFAIVEAKKENLNAGLGQCLAEMIAAQIFNQQQGNQISTIYGVVTTGNIWKFLQLENTEVHIDLTEYFINNLEKILGILSQGINSNLPNKQQNL
;
A
#
# COMPACT_ATOMS: atom_id res chain seq x y z
N MET A 1 20.61 -6.97 5.28
CA MET A 1 20.34 -6.02 4.18
C MET A 1 18.83 -5.85 4.11
N PRO A 2 18.33 -4.64 4.23
CA PRO A 2 16.90 -4.36 4.33
C PRO A 2 16.18 -4.46 2.98
N TYR A 3 14.86 -4.36 3.01
CA TYR A 3 13.99 -4.29 1.82
C TYR A 3 14.51 -3.31 0.76
N SER A 4 15.06 -2.17 1.18
CA SER A 4 15.58 -1.09 0.30
C SER A 4 16.71 -1.53 -0.65
N ASP A 5 17.37 -2.67 -0.40
CA ASP A 5 18.44 -3.20 -1.26
C ASP A 5 17.91 -4.10 -2.39
N LEU A 6 16.61 -4.39 -2.38
CA LEU A 6 15.95 -5.27 -3.35
C LEU A 6 15.38 -4.46 -4.52
N THR A 7 16.01 -4.61 -5.68
CA THR A 7 15.49 -4.05 -6.94
C THR A 7 14.48 -5.00 -7.58
N LEU A 8 13.59 -4.47 -8.43
CA LEU A 8 12.56 -5.27 -9.10
C LEU A 8 13.13 -6.52 -9.83
N PRO A 9 14.23 -6.46 -10.60
CA PRO A 9 14.81 -7.66 -11.21
C PRO A 9 15.33 -8.68 -10.19
N LYS A 10 15.93 -8.22 -9.08
CA LYS A 10 16.43 -9.12 -8.03
C LYS A 10 15.30 -9.87 -7.34
N ILE A 11 14.24 -9.15 -6.92
CA ILE A 11 13.11 -9.77 -6.24
C ILE A 11 12.35 -10.73 -7.17
N GLN A 12 12.21 -10.37 -8.44
CA GLN A 12 11.60 -11.24 -9.46
C GLN A 12 12.36 -12.56 -9.57
N GLN A 13 13.68 -12.52 -9.67
CA GLN A 13 14.52 -13.72 -9.78
C GLN A 13 14.52 -14.55 -8.49
N GLU A 14 14.71 -13.90 -7.33
CA GLU A 14 14.84 -14.57 -6.03
C GLU A 14 13.57 -15.34 -5.63
N PHE A 15 12.39 -14.77 -5.95
CA PHE A 15 11.09 -15.36 -5.61
C PHE A 15 10.36 -15.98 -6.81
N SER A 16 11.04 -16.09 -7.97
CA SER A 16 10.45 -16.68 -9.20
C SER A 16 9.12 -16.07 -9.59
N LEU A 17 9.03 -14.74 -9.52
CA LEU A 17 7.78 -14.03 -9.76
C LEU A 17 7.49 -13.90 -11.25
N LYS A 18 6.21 -14.02 -11.59
CA LYS A 18 5.68 -13.68 -12.91
C LYS A 18 5.09 -12.28 -12.83
N ILE A 19 5.72 -11.33 -13.52
CA ILE A 19 5.26 -9.93 -13.56
C ILE A 19 4.39 -9.74 -14.80
N ASN A 20 3.17 -9.23 -14.57
CA ASN A 20 2.20 -8.86 -15.58
C ASN A 20 2.02 -7.32 -15.50
N GLU A 21 2.46 -6.64 -16.56
CA GLU A 21 2.31 -5.19 -16.69
C GLU A 21 1.04 -4.90 -17.51
N GLN A 22 0.15 -4.08 -16.97
CA GLN A 22 -1.12 -3.73 -17.61
C GLN A 22 -1.39 -2.23 -17.47
N VAL A 23 -2.04 -1.66 -18.49
CA VAL A 23 -2.57 -0.28 -18.42
C VAL A 23 -4.01 -0.38 -17.92
N ASP A 24 -4.39 0.56 -17.04
CA ASP A 24 -5.75 0.65 -16.51
C ASP A 24 -6.27 -0.63 -15.82
N PHE A 25 -5.39 -1.33 -15.11
CA PHE A 25 -5.77 -2.54 -14.37
C PHE A 25 -6.93 -2.28 -13.40
N PHE A 26 -6.98 -1.09 -12.81
CA PHE A 26 -8.05 -0.65 -11.92
C PHE A 26 -9.10 0.26 -12.58
N ALA A 27 -9.26 0.24 -13.92
CA ALA A 27 -10.19 1.12 -14.64
C ALA A 27 -11.63 1.06 -14.11
N ASN A 28 -12.13 -0.14 -13.81
CA ASN A 28 -13.53 -0.40 -13.44
C ASN A 28 -13.82 -0.26 -11.94
N ILE A 29 -12.89 0.26 -11.14
CA ILE A 29 -13.08 0.46 -9.72
C ILE A 29 -14.00 1.66 -9.45
N SER A 30 -14.99 1.46 -8.58
CA SER A 30 -15.87 2.54 -8.12
C SER A 30 -15.10 3.58 -7.31
N GLU A 31 -15.39 4.84 -7.56
CA GLU A 31 -14.81 5.96 -6.83
C GLU A 31 -15.40 6.08 -5.43
N VAL A 32 -14.59 6.54 -4.47
CA VAL A 32 -14.99 6.78 -3.08
C VAL A 32 -14.80 8.25 -2.75
N THR A 33 -15.88 8.91 -2.35
CA THR A 33 -15.87 10.36 -2.05
C THR A 33 -15.09 10.64 -0.75
N PRO A 34 -14.02 11.47 -0.79
CA PRO A 34 -13.30 11.90 0.41
C PRO A 34 -14.14 12.86 1.26
N SER A 35 -13.90 12.87 2.57
CA SER A 35 -14.53 13.87 3.46
C SER A 35 -14.05 15.29 3.16
N GLU A 36 -14.89 16.28 3.51
CA GLU A 36 -14.49 17.68 3.40
C GLU A 36 -13.27 18.01 4.28
N PHE A 37 -13.11 17.30 5.39
CA PHE A 37 -11.93 17.44 6.26
C PHE A 37 -10.65 17.04 5.51
N LEU A 38 -10.63 15.91 4.81
CA LEU A 38 -9.47 15.50 4.02
C LEU A 38 -9.19 16.48 2.89
N LYS A 39 -10.22 16.94 2.17
CA LYS A 39 -10.06 17.93 1.09
C LYS A 39 -9.39 19.20 1.59
N GLN A 40 -9.88 19.77 2.71
CA GLN A 40 -9.30 20.96 3.31
C GLN A 40 -7.87 20.72 3.81
N THR A 41 -7.62 19.56 4.43
CA THR A 41 -6.28 19.17 4.88
C THR A 41 -5.29 19.14 3.71
N LEU A 42 -5.65 18.48 2.62
CA LEU A 42 -4.79 18.39 1.44
C LEU A 42 -4.63 19.75 0.74
N GLN A 43 -5.67 20.57 0.68
CA GLN A 43 -5.58 21.93 0.13
C GLN A 43 -4.52 22.77 0.85
N ASN A 44 -4.41 22.63 2.17
CA ASN A 44 -3.42 23.35 2.97
C ASN A 44 -2.03 22.71 2.89
N ASN A 45 -1.98 21.38 2.97
CA ASN A 45 -0.73 20.65 3.13
C ASN A 45 0.04 20.46 1.83
N LEU A 46 -0.67 20.23 0.70
CA LEU A 46 -0.06 19.86 -0.57
C LEU A 46 0.96 20.89 -1.06
N PRO A 47 0.65 22.20 -1.12
CA PRO A 47 1.63 23.21 -1.54
C PRO A 47 2.87 23.22 -0.65
N LEU A 48 2.70 23.08 0.67
CA LEU A 48 3.80 23.07 1.63
C LEU A 48 4.67 21.83 1.48
N ALA A 49 4.07 20.64 1.40
CA ALA A 49 4.80 19.39 1.24
C ALA A 49 5.61 19.36 -0.07
N LEU A 50 5.03 19.86 -1.17
CA LEU A 50 5.71 19.96 -2.46
C LEU A 50 6.83 20.99 -2.45
N ALA A 51 6.69 22.11 -1.73
CA ALA A 51 7.73 23.12 -1.57
C ALA A 51 8.91 22.60 -0.74
N ILE A 52 8.64 21.89 0.37
CA ILE A 52 9.69 21.24 1.20
C ILE A 52 10.38 20.13 0.39
N ASN A 53 9.65 19.37 -0.38
CA ASN A 53 10.12 18.35 -1.31
C ASN A 53 11.05 17.29 -0.68
N THR A 54 10.75 16.86 0.55
CA THR A 54 11.36 15.68 1.17
C THR A 54 10.37 14.52 1.19
N GLU A 55 10.87 13.29 1.17
CA GLU A 55 10.03 12.07 1.30
C GLU A 55 9.21 12.12 2.59
N LYS A 56 9.85 12.54 3.70
CA LYS A 56 9.19 12.70 5.00
C LYS A 56 8.03 13.71 4.96
N ALA A 57 8.22 14.89 4.36
CA ALA A 57 7.13 15.87 4.25
C ALA A 57 5.96 15.36 3.41
N ARG A 58 6.24 14.67 2.31
CA ARG A 58 5.21 14.03 1.46
C ARG A 58 4.47 12.93 2.21
N SER A 59 5.21 12.09 2.95
CA SER A 59 4.66 11.02 3.76
C SER A 59 3.72 11.55 4.86
N GLU A 60 4.17 12.51 5.64
CA GLU A 60 3.41 13.04 6.78
C GLU A 60 2.24 13.94 6.39
N MET A 61 2.42 14.79 5.38
CA MET A 61 1.45 15.84 5.04
C MET A 61 0.44 15.44 3.97
N ILE A 62 0.75 14.42 3.16
CA ILE A 62 -0.12 13.98 2.05
C ILE A 62 -0.55 12.52 2.25
N ILE A 63 0.41 11.60 2.33
CA ILE A 63 0.11 10.15 2.31
C ILE A 63 -0.61 9.75 3.60
N ALA A 64 -0.08 10.09 4.76
CA ALA A 64 -0.68 9.75 6.05
C ALA A 64 -2.12 10.26 6.20
N PRO A 65 -2.47 11.52 5.89
CA PRO A 65 -3.87 11.98 5.88
C PRO A 65 -4.81 11.16 5.02
N ILE A 66 -4.36 10.73 3.82
CA ILE A 66 -5.16 9.89 2.91
C ILE A 66 -5.40 8.50 3.52
N LEU A 67 -4.36 7.89 4.10
CA LEU A 67 -4.48 6.57 4.71
C LEU A 67 -5.29 6.59 6.01
N ILE A 68 -5.23 7.68 6.79
CA ILE A 68 -6.09 7.90 7.95
C ILE A 68 -7.56 8.02 7.53
N GLU A 69 -7.83 8.78 6.47
CA GLU A 69 -9.18 8.87 5.90
C GLU A 69 -9.67 7.51 5.42
N PHE A 70 -8.83 6.76 4.71
CA PHE A 70 -9.14 5.40 4.28
C PHE A 70 -9.54 4.50 5.46
N ARG A 71 -8.79 4.55 6.58
CA ARG A 71 -9.13 3.82 7.81
C ARG A 71 -10.49 4.27 8.36
N LYS A 72 -10.83 5.56 8.32
CA LYS A 72 -12.13 6.11 8.77
C LYS A 72 -13.29 5.65 7.89
N ILE A 73 -13.10 5.65 6.55
CA ILE A 73 -14.10 5.13 5.59
C ILE A 73 -14.49 3.68 5.94
N LEU A 74 -13.55 2.91 6.46
CA LEU A 74 -13.75 1.53 6.90
C LEU A 74 -14.17 1.40 8.37
N ASN A 75 -14.72 2.46 8.95
CA ASN A 75 -15.19 2.47 10.35
C ASN A 75 -14.12 2.01 11.35
N ASN A 76 -12.84 2.27 11.07
CA ASN A 76 -11.68 1.85 11.86
C ASN A 76 -11.56 0.31 12.06
N GLN A 77 -12.08 -0.48 11.13
CA GLN A 77 -12.00 -1.95 11.16
C GLN A 77 -10.65 -2.50 10.66
N ILE A 78 -9.72 -1.64 10.34
CA ILE A 78 -8.34 -1.97 9.94
C ILE A 78 -7.36 -1.27 10.87
N SER A 79 -6.14 -1.81 11.00
CA SER A 79 -5.02 -1.12 11.61
C SER A 79 -4.11 -0.50 10.55
N LEU A 80 -3.52 0.64 10.88
CA LEU A 80 -2.59 1.40 10.05
C LEU A 80 -1.32 1.67 10.86
N PHE A 81 -0.20 1.14 10.40
CA PHE A 81 1.12 1.36 10.98
C PHE A 81 1.94 2.27 10.08
N SER A 82 2.72 3.16 10.68
CA SER A 82 3.60 4.09 9.97
C SER A 82 5.01 4.01 10.56
N GLY A 83 6.02 3.83 9.69
CA GLY A 83 7.41 3.76 10.10
C GLY A 83 7.71 2.59 11.05
N THR A 84 7.10 1.43 10.83
CA THR A 84 7.18 0.28 11.73
C THR A 84 8.10 -0.80 11.19
N GLU A 85 8.97 -1.36 12.05
CA GLU A 85 9.78 -2.51 11.70
C GLU A 85 8.89 -3.73 11.37
N PHE A 86 9.19 -4.36 10.25
CA PHE A 86 8.51 -5.57 9.79
C PHE A 86 9.56 -6.60 9.35
N ASN A 87 10.00 -7.41 10.29
CA ASN A 87 11.07 -8.40 10.10
C ASN A 87 10.45 -9.80 10.02
N VAL A 88 10.39 -10.38 8.82
CA VAL A 88 9.72 -11.67 8.57
C VAL A 88 10.72 -12.78 8.27
N ASP A 89 11.69 -12.52 7.38
CA ASP A 89 12.72 -13.49 7.02
C ASP A 89 14.04 -12.79 6.69
N THR A 90 14.90 -12.70 7.68
CA THR A 90 16.21 -12.05 7.54
C THR A 90 17.17 -12.78 6.61
N THR A 91 16.98 -14.11 6.44
CA THR A 91 17.84 -14.92 5.54
C THR A 91 17.59 -14.59 4.08
N ARG A 92 16.35 -14.22 3.73
CA ARG A 92 15.92 -13.76 2.41
C ARG A 92 15.81 -12.24 2.31
N ARG A 93 16.40 -11.50 3.25
CA ARG A 93 16.41 -10.03 3.27
C ARG A 93 15.02 -9.39 3.41
N LEU A 94 14.03 -10.14 3.86
CA LEU A 94 12.68 -9.64 4.12
C LEU A 94 12.60 -9.08 5.53
N ASN A 95 13.30 -7.97 5.73
CA ASN A 95 13.40 -7.25 7.00
C ASN A 95 13.69 -5.77 6.77
N GLY A 96 13.20 -4.94 7.66
CA GLY A 96 13.38 -3.48 7.63
C GLY A 96 12.16 -2.73 8.13
N THR A 97 12.09 -1.46 7.80
CA THR A 97 10.99 -0.57 8.18
C THR A 97 10.11 -0.33 6.96
N CYS A 98 8.82 -0.60 7.08
CA CYS A 98 7.82 -0.22 6.09
C CYS A 98 7.37 1.22 6.35
N ASP A 99 7.21 2.03 5.30
CA ASP A 99 6.66 3.38 5.44
C ASP A 99 5.23 3.34 5.97
N PHE A 100 4.38 2.52 5.35
CA PHE A 100 3.05 2.21 5.88
C PHE A 100 2.67 0.75 5.62
N LEU A 101 2.03 0.15 6.64
CA LEU A 101 1.52 -1.20 6.60
C LEU A 101 0.07 -1.19 7.10
N ILE A 102 -0.80 -1.92 6.41
CA ILE A 102 -2.22 -1.98 6.73
C ILE A 102 -2.64 -3.43 6.93
N SER A 103 -3.27 -3.72 8.07
CA SER A 103 -3.82 -5.03 8.38
C SER A 103 -5.35 -4.99 8.49
N LEU A 104 -6.00 -6.11 8.15
CA LEU A 104 -7.45 -6.29 8.32
C LEU A 104 -7.87 -6.55 9.78
N ASP A 105 -6.92 -6.68 10.69
CA ASP A 105 -7.21 -6.73 12.14
C ASP A 105 -7.18 -5.30 12.70
N PRO A 106 -8.17 -4.86 13.49
CA PRO A 106 -8.23 -3.50 14.03
C PRO A 106 -7.25 -3.23 15.19
N GLU A 107 -6.55 -4.23 15.70
CA GLU A 107 -5.57 -4.07 16.78
C GLU A 107 -4.42 -3.15 16.36
N GLN A 108 -4.16 -2.09 17.14
CA GLN A 108 -3.23 -1.03 16.77
C GLN A 108 -1.91 -1.08 17.56
N LEU A 109 -1.80 -1.90 18.61
CA LEU A 109 -0.61 -1.94 19.46
C LEU A 109 0.54 -2.74 18.85
N PHE A 110 0.23 -3.73 18.00
CA PHE A 110 1.19 -4.55 17.29
C PHE A 110 0.59 -5.09 15.99
N ILE A 111 1.44 -5.46 15.04
CA ILE A 111 0.99 -5.97 13.74
C ILE A 111 0.38 -7.35 13.92
N LYS A 112 -0.89 -7.49 13.58
CA LYS A 112 -1.59 -8.77 13.44
C LYS A 112 -1.87 -9.08 11.98
N SER A 113 -1.91 -10.36 11.66
CA SER A 113 -2.37 -10.83 10.35
C SER A 113 -3.90 -10.80 10.25
N PRO A 114 -4.46 -10.64 9.05
CA PRO A 114 -3.74 -10.57 7.80
C PRO A 114 -3.28 -9.14 7.43
N VAL A 115 -2.01 -8.98 7.11
CA VAL A 115 -1.50 -7.78 6.44
C VAL A 115 -1.93 -7.85 4.98
N PHE A 116 -2.66 -6.84 4.50
CA PHE A 116 -3.22 -6.86 3.15
C PHE A 116 -2.67 -5.78 2.23
N ALA A 117 -2.09 -4.72 2.76
CA ALA A 117 -1.53 -3.66 1.94
C ALA A 117 -0.26 -3.05 2.52
N ILE A 118 0.65 -2.70 1.61
CA ILE A 118 1.90 -2.00 1.86
C ILE A 118 1.90 -0.72 1.03
N VAL A 119 2.31 0.39 1.63
CA VAL A 119 2.46 1.67 0.94
C VAL A 119 3.89 2.17 1.13
N GLU A 120 4.61 2.27 0.03
CA GLU A 120 5.99 2.76 -0.03
C GLU A 120 6.01 4.21 -0.53
N ALA A 121 6.57 5.10 0.28
CA ALA A 121 6.72 6.51 -0.05
C ALA A 121 8.04 6.77 -0.79
N LYS A 122 7.99 7.61 -1.81
CA LYS A 122 9.19 8.05 -2.54
C LYS A 122 9.15 9.56 -2.75
N LYS A 123 10.33 10.15 -2.90
CA LYS A 123 10.44 11.58 -3.20
C LYS A 123 10.00 11.89 -4.64
N GLU A 124 10.51 11.14 -5.62
CA GLU A 124 10.36 11.47 -7.05
C GLU A 124 10.12 10.24 -7.94
N ASN A 125 10.92 9.19 -7.80
CA ASN A 125 10.95 8.06 -8.74
C ASN A 125 10.15 6.86 -8.21
N LEU A 126 8.93 6.69 -8.71
CA LEU A 126 8.07 5.56 -8.32
C LEU A 126 8.70 4.21 -8.68
N ASN A 127 9.35 4.10 -9.84
CA ASN A 127 9.93 2.83 -10.26
C ASN A 127 11.07 2.35 -9.34
N ALA A 128 11.77 3.27 -8.68
CA ALA A 128 12.78 2.91 -7.69
C ALA A 128 12.20 2.26 -6.42
N GLY A 129 10.92 2.52 -6.12
CA GLY A 129 10.21 1.93 -4.99
C GLY A 129 9.59 0.56 -5.27
N LEU A 130 9.45 0.15 -6.55
CA LEU A 130 8.73 -1.08 -6.90
C LEU A 130 9.36 -2.33 -6.30
N GLY A 131 10.69 -2.45 -6.32
CA GLY A 131 11.39 -3.61 -5.78
C GLY A 131 11.23 -3.72 -4.26
N GLN A 132 11.36 -2.61 -3.54
CA GLN A 132 11.17 -2.54 -2.09
C GLN A 132 9.72 -2.87 -1.73
N CYS A 133 8.75 -2.19 -2.32
CA CYS A 133 7.33 -2.44 -2.08
C CYS A 133 6.96 -3.92 -2.32
N LEU A 134 7.44 -4.51 -3.41
CA LEU A 134 7.18 -5.91 -3.73
C LEU A 134 7.84 -6.86 -2.72
N ALA A 135 9.03 -6.56 -2.22
CA ALA A 135 9.67 -7.35 -1.16
C ALA A 135 8.86 -7.32 0.14
N GLU A 136 8.32 -6.17 0.50
CA GLU A 136 7.45 -6.00 1.66
C GLU A 136 6.09 -6.71 1.47
N MET A 137 5.54 -6.72 0.25
CA MET A 137 4.33 -7.49 -0.09
C MET A 137 4.56 -9.00 0.08
N ILE A 138 5.71 -9.52 -0.37
CA ILE A 138 6.10 -10.93 -0.19
C ILE A 138 6.27 -11.24 1.30
N ALA A 139 6.89 -10.35 2.06
CA ALA A 139 6.99 -10.50 3.50
C ALA A 139 5.61 -10.57 4.16
N ALA A 140 4.67 -9.71 3.76
CA ALA A 140 3.29 -9.74 4.24
C ALA A 140 2.59 -11.08 3.91
N GLN A 141 2.77 -11.60 2.71
CA GLN A 141 2.23 -12.92 2.33
C GLN A 141 2.79 -14.04 3.20
N ILE A 142 4.12 -14.07 3.41
CA ILE A 142 4.77 -15.08 4.27
C ILE A 142 4.31 -14.93 5.72
N PHE A 143 4.25 -13.70 6.24
CA PHE A 143 3.77 -13.43 7.60
C PHE A 143 2.33 -13.95 7.79
N ASN A 144 1.43 -13.67 6.85
CA ASN A 144 0.06 -14.16 6.90
C ASN A 144 0.00 -15.69 6.91
N GLN A 145 0.79 -16.34 6.05
CA GLN A 145 0.87 -17.81 6.01
C GLN A 145 1.40 -18.41 7.32
N GLN A 146 2.43 -17.81 7.93
CA GLN A 146 2.98 -18.23 9.22
C GLN A 146 1.96 -18.10 10.36
N GLN A 147 1.04 -17.14 10.27
CA GLN A 147 -0.03 -16.93 11.24
C GLN A 147 -1.32 -17.73 10.92
N GLY A 148 -1.29 -18.58 9.89
CA GLY A 148 -2.43 -19.40 9.48
C GLY A 148 -3.53 -18.63 8.73
N ASN A 149 -3.28 -17.40 8.33
CA ASN A 149 -4.19 -16.60 7.51
C ASN A 149 -3.82 -16.69 6.04
N GLN A 150 -4.80 -17.05 5.21
CA GLN A 150 -4.62 -17.15 3.76
C GLN A 150 -5.55 -16.14 3.07
N ILE A 151 -5.10 -14.89 2.98
CA ILE A 151 -5.73 -13.94 2.05
C ILE A 151 -5.15 -14.16 0.65
N SER A 152 -6.00 -14.05 -0.36
CA SER A 152 -5.61 -14.34 -1.75
C SER A 152 -4.66 -13.31 -2.33
N THR A 153 -4.76 -12.07 -1.88
CA THR A 153 -4.16 -10.92 -2.54
C THR A 153 -3.54 -9.96 -1.54
N ILE A 154 -2.30 -9.56 -1.81
CA ILE A 154 -1.63 -8.45 -1.12
C ILE A 154 -1.57 -7.27 -2.10
N TYR A 155 -1.98 -6.10 -1.64
CA TYR A 155 -1.89 -4.86 -2.42
C TYR A 155 -0.61 -4.11 -2.10
N GLY A 156 -0.03 -3.51 -3.13
CA GLY A 156 1.13 -2.63 -3.03
C GLY A 156 0.83 -1.26 -3.61
N VAL A 157 1.40 -0.25 -3.01
CA VAL A 157 1.33 1.13 -3.50
C VAL A 157 2.72 1.73 -3.45
N VAL A 158 3.15 2.35 -4.54
CA VAL A 158 4.32 3.23 -4.53
C VAL A 158 3.84 4.63 -4.85
N THR A 159 4.18 5.60 -3.99
CA THR A 159 3.63 6.94 -4.13
C THR A 159 4.63 8.03 -3.78
N THR A 160 4.51 9.17 -4.46
CA THR A 160 5.16 10.44 -4.09
C THR A 160 4.20 11.37 -3.33
N GLY A 161 3.03 10.88 -2.96
CA GLY A 161 1.94 11.66 -2.40
C GLY A 161 1.07 12.33 -3.47
N ASN A 162 1.64 12.91 -4.51
CA ASN A 162 0.88 13.50 -5.61
C ASN A 162 0.68 12.55 -6.81
N ILE A 163 1.46 11.48 -6.91
CA ILE A 163 1.34 10.43 -7.92
C ILE A 163 1.34 9.07 -7.21
N TRP A 164 0.44 8.19 -7.61
CA TRP A 164 0.21 6.87 -7.02
C TRP A 164 0.28 5.79 -8.08
N LYS A 165 0.99 4.71 -7.81
CA LYS A 165 1.08 3.50 -8.65
C LYS A 165 0.71 2.30 -7.81
N PHE A 166 -0.13 1.42 -8.36
CA PHE A 166 -0.68 0.27 -7.64
C PHE A 166 -0.15 -1.05 -8.16
N LEU A 167 0.03 -1.99 -7.23
CA LEU A 167 0.47 -3.35 -7.48
C LEU A 167 -0.48 -4.34 -6.78
N GLN A 168 -0.53 -5.56 -7.30
CA GLN A 168 -1.25 -6.66 -6.69
C GLN A 168 -0.38 -7.92 -6.75
N LEU A 169 -0.25 -8.63 -5.64
CA LEU A 169 0.46 -9.90 -5.54
C LEU A 169 -0.53 -11.00 -5.19
N GLU A 170 -0.60 -12.02 -6.04
CA GLU A 170 -1.36 -13.26 -5.84
C GLU A 170 -0.42 -14.46 -5.96
N ASN A 171 -0.07 -15.08 -4.84
CA ASN A 171 0.95 -16.14 -4.80
C ASN A 171 2.29 -15.67 -5.38
N THR A 172 2.61 -16.07 -6.62
CA THR A 172 3.82 -15.68 -7.35
C THR A 172 3.52 -14.80 -8.57
N GLU A 173 2.25 -14.45 -8.79
CA GLU A 173 1.86 -13.53 -9.86
C GLU A 173 1.77 -12.10 -9.34
N VAL A 174 2.42 -11.19 -10.02
CA VAL A 174 2.44 -9.76 -9.69
C VAL A 174 1.81 -9.00 -10.85
N HIS A 175 0.77 -8.23 -10.55
CA HIS A 175 0.20 -7.27 -11.48
C HIS A 175 0.68 -5.87 -11.12
N ILE A 176 1.26 -5.17 -12.08
CA ILE A 176 1.70 -3.78 -11.95
C ILE A 176 0.84 -2.94 -12.88
N ASP A 177 0.04 -2.02 -12.32
CA ASP A 177 -0.67 -1.05 -13.14
C ASP A 177 0.30 -0.02 -13.68
N LEU A 178 0.40 0.08 -15.00
CA LEU A 178 1.24 1.07 -15.66
C LEU A 178 0.64 2.49 -15.59
N THR A 179 -0.66 2.58 -15.29
CA THR A 179 -1.35 3.87 -15.09
C THR A 179 -0.88 4.53 -13.80
N GLU A 180 -0.62 5.81 -13.88
CA GLU A 180 -0.30 6.65 -12.73
C GLU A 180 -1.54 7.46 -12.34
N TYR A 181 -1.91 7.38 -11.06
CA TYR A 181 -3.06 8.08 -10.51
C TYR A 181 -2.59 9.33 -9.79
N PHE A 182 -3.09 10.48 -10.21
CA PHE A 182 -2.71 11.77 -9.64
C PHE A 182 -3.64 12.15 -8.48
N ILE A 183 -3.13 12.90 -7.51
CA ILE A 183 -3.86 13.35 -6.32
C ILE A 183 -5.14 14.14 -6.64
N ASN A 184 -5.24 14.75 -7.80
CA ASN A 184 -6.46 15.43 -8.25
C ASN A 184 -7.60 14.46 -8.59
N ASN A 185 -7.32 13.16 -8.67
CA ASN A 185 -8.31 12.07 -8.78
C ASN A 185 -8.32 11.24 -7.47
N LEU A 186 -8.47 11.92 -6.34
CA LEU A 186 -8.43 11.32 -5.01
C LEU A 186 -9.53 10.28 -4.80
N GLU A 187 -10.69 10.50 -5.39
CA GLU A 187 -11.84 9.58 -5.37
C GLU A 187 -11.45 8.20 -5.93
N LYS A 188 -10.70 8.19 -7.02
CA LYS A 188 -10.22 6.95 -7.64
C LYS A 188 -9.15 6.26 -6.80
N ILE A 189 -8.22 7.02 -6.21
CA ILE A 189 -7.19 6.49 -5.30
C ILE A 189 -7.85 5.81 -4.10
N LEU A 190 -8.81 6.47 -3.46
CA LEU A 190 -9.56 5.89 -2.34
C LEU A 190 -10.38 4.66 -2.77
N GLY A 191 -10.95 4.69 -3.97
CA GLY A 191 -11.66 3.56 -4.57
C GLY A 191 -10.77 2.33 -4.72
N ILE A 192 -9.56 2.49 -5.28
CA ILE A 192 -8.61 1.38 -5.45
C ILE A 192 -8.16 0.81 -4.11
N LEU A 193 -7.84 1.66 -3.13
CA LEU A 193 -7.53 1.22 -1.78
C LEU A 193 -8.68 0.42 -1.15
N SER A 194 -9.93 0.85 -1.36
CA SER A 194 -11.12 0.20 -0.82
C SER A 194 -11.41 -1.15 -1.49
N GLN A 195 -11.11 -1.31 -2.77
CA GLN A 195 -11.25 -2.57 -3.49
C GLN A 195 -10.41 -3.69 -2.86
N GLY A 196 -9.20 -3.36 -2.41
CA GLY A 196 -8.30 -4.30 -1.76
C GLY A 196 -8.92 -5.01 -0.56
N ILE A 197 -9.81 -4.34 0.15
CA ILE A 197 -10.54 -4.92 1.28
C ILE A 197 -11.67 -5.81 0.84
N ASN A 198 -12.48 -5.35 -0.12
CA ASN A 198 -13.64 -6.12 -0.61
C ASN A 198 -13.21 -7.48 -1.18
N SER A 199 -12.02 -7.57 -1.75
CA SER A 199 -11.46 -8.82 -2.29
C SER A 199 -10.99 -9.79 -1.19
N ASN A 200 -10.71 -9.30 0.01
CA ASN A 200 -10.10 -10.07 1.10
C ASN A 200 -11.03 -10.31 2.30
N LEU A 201 -12.15 -9.58 2.41
CA LEU A 201 -13.13 -9.85 3.46
C LEU A 201 -13.99 -11.07 3.10
N PRO A 202 -14.18 -12.03 4.01
CA PRO A 202 -15.16 -13.09 3.80
C PRO A 202 -16.55 -12.47 3.65
N ASN A 203 -17.39 -13.02 2.75
CA ASN A 203 -18.74 -12.59 2.33
C ASN A 203 -19.78 -12.36 3.47
N LYS A 204 -19.40 -11.90 4.64
CA LYS A 204 -20.29 -11.72 5.79
C LYS A 204 -20.90 -10.33 5.97
N GLN A 205 -20.56 -9.35 5.12
CA GLN A 205 -21.04 -7.96 5.27
C GLN A 205 -21.68 -7.34 4.02
N GLN A 206 -22.14 -8.14 3.07
CA GLN A 206 -22.94 -7.58 1.94
C GLN A 206 -24.42 -7.33 2.28
N ASN A 207 -24.80 -7.33 3.56
CA ASN A 207 -26.16 -7.01 4.02
C ASN A 207 -26.10 -5.88 5.07
N LEU A 208 -25.92 -4.64 4.61
CA LEU A 208 -26.32 -3.42 5.31
C LEU A 208 -26.76 -2.38 4.29
#